data_336e087628f8937a695f5a062c1335f7
#
_entry.id   336e087628f8937a695f5a062c1335f7
#
_cell.length_a   1.000
_cell.length_b   1.000
_cell.length_c   1.000
_cell.angle_alpha   90.00
_cell.angle_beta   90.00
_cell.angle_gamma   90.00
#
_symmetry.space_group_name_H-M   'P 1'
#
loop_
_entity.id
_entity.type
_entity.pdbx_description
1 polymer ?
#
loop_
_entity_poly.entity_id
_entity_poly.type
_entity_poly.pdbx_seq_one_letter_code
_entity_poly.pdbx_strand_id
1 'polypeptide(L)'
;MGYYFKTEKLTVGYDGKPLISDIDIGIEKGEILTLIGPNGSGKSTILKSITRHLESISGVVSIDGADMRRMSGRDVATRLSVVLTERINPELMSCGDIVATGRYPYTSHFGLLTAKDREIVRDSLEKVHATELYDRDFREISDGQRQRVMLARAICQEPEIIVLDEPTSFLDIRHKIELLNILSEMAKERGITVIMSLHEIDLAYKISDKIILSLIHISEPTRRS
;
A
#
# COMPACT_ATOMS: atom_id res chain seq x y z
N MET A 1 -24.19 -8.43 3.37
CA MET A 1 -22.94 -8.49 2.58
C MET A 1 -21.81 -8.36 3.56
N GLY A 2 -20.73 -9.14 3.42
CA GLY A 2 -19.57 -9.05 4.31
C GLY A 2 -18.51 -8.13 3.73
N TYR A 3 -17.66 -7.55 4.57
CA TYR A 3 -16.50 -6.77 4.13
C TYR A 3 -15.56 -7.63 3.29
N TYR A 4 -15.01 -7.02 2.24
CA TYR A 4 -14.03 -7.66 1.37
C TYR A 4 -12.65 -7.80 2.04
N PHE A 5 -12.21 -6.76 2.73
CA PHE A 5 -11.06 -6.80 3.62
C PHE A 5 -11.51 -6.51 5.05
N LYS A 6 -11.03 -7.31 6.00
CA LYS A 6 -11.45 -7.18 7.40
C LYS A 6 -10.33 -7.51 8.36
N THR A 7 -10.24 -6.76 9.47
CA THR A 7 -9.49 -7.15 10.67
C THR A 7 -10.45 -7.40 11.83
N GLU A 8 -10.13 -8.37 12.67
CA GLU A 8 -10.91 -8.70 13.87
C GLU A 8 -9.97 -8.77 15.07
N LYS A 9 -10.20 -7.88 16.04
CA LYS A 9 -9.42 -7.74 17.29
C LYS A 9 -7.91 -7.78 17.04
N LEU A 10 -7.48 -7.12 15.96
CA LEU A 10 -6.08 -7.13 15.56
C LEU A 10 -5.26 -6.33 16.57
N THR A 11 -4.20 -6.95 17.10
CA THR A 11 -3.22 -6.31 17.98
C THR A 11 -1.88 -6.28 17.26
N VAL A 12 -1.30 -5.09 17.13
CA VAL A 12 -0.04 -4.84 16.43
C VAL A 12 0.99 -4.23 17.35
N GLY A 13 2.27 -4.50 17.10
CA GLY A 13 3.37 -3.98 17.89
C GLY A 13 4.69 -4.64 17.51
N TYR A 14 5.72 -4.44 18.34
CA TYR A 14 7.07 -4.91 18.10
C TYR A 14 7.55 -5.78 19.28
N ASP A 15 8.31 -6.82 18.99
CA ASP A 15 8.91 -7.71 20.01
C ASP A 15 7.89 -8.24 21.03
N GLY A 16 6.67 -8.57 20.55
CA GLY A 16 5.59 -9.05 21.40
C GLY A 16 4.95 -7.99 22.32
N LYS A 17 5.39 -6.72 22.23
CA LYS A 17 4.82 -5.59 22.98
C LYS A 17 3.74 -4.91 22.15
N PRO A 18 2.47 -4.90 22.61
CA PRO A 18 1.40 -4.26 21.90
C PRO A 18 1.60 -2.73 21.83
N LEU A 19 1.42 -2.18 20.63
CA LEU A 19 1.38 -0.75 20.39
C LEU A 19 -0.08 -0.27 20.25
N ILE A 20 -0.89 -1.02 19.49
CA ILE A 20 -2.31 -0.78 19.31
C ILE A 20 -3.03 -2.12 19.38
N SER A 21 -4.13 -2.16 20.11
CA SER A 21 -4.96 -3.36 20.31
C SER A 21 -6.38 -3.12 19.82
N ASP A 22 -7.11 -4.23 19.60
CA ASP A 22 -8.53 -4.24 19.26
C ASP A 22 -8.87 -3.45 18.00
N ILE A 23 -8.04 -3.60 16.94
CA ILE A 23 -8.25 -2.92 15.66
C ILE A 23 -9.27 -3.73 14.86
N ASP A 24 -10.46 -3.15 14.68
CA ASP A 24 -11.52 -3.70 13.84
C ASP A 24 -11.73 -2.79 12.63
N ILE A 25 -11.27 -3.23 11.47
CA ILE A 25 -11.40 -2.53 10.18
C ILE A 25 -12.27 -3.36 9.26
N GLY A 26 -13.18 -2.72 8.54
CA GLY A 26 -13.97 -3.37 7.50
C GLY A 26 -14.11 -2.46 6.29
N ILE A 27 -13.75 -2.96 5.11
CA ILE A 27 -13.84 -2.24 3.85
C ILE A 27 -14.46 -3.13 2.77
N GLU A 28 -15.32 -2.56 1.94
CA GLU A 28 -15.93 -3.25 0.81
C GLU A 28 -15.00 -3.21 -0.41
N LYS A 29 -15.28 -4.04 -1.42
CA LYS A 29 -14.48 -4.08 -2.64
C LYS A 29 -14.63 -2.76 -3.40
N GLY A 30 -13.51 -2.18 -3.83
CA GLY A 30 -13.50 -0.92 -4.58
C GLY A 30 -13.65 0.34 -3.72
N GLU A 31 -13.70 0.22 -2.38
CA GLU A 31 -13.67 1.40 -1.49
C GLU A 31 -12.23 1.84 -1.18
N ILE A 32 -12.11 3.10 -0.77
CA ILE A 32 -10.87 3.73 -0.30
C ILE A 32 -10.98 3.98 1.21
N LEU A 33 -10.07 3.37 1.97
CA LEU A 33 -9.92 3.58 3.41
C LEU A 33 -8.63 4.34 3.70
N THR A 34 -8.73 5.40 4.49
CA THR A 34 -7.56 6.18 4.90
C THR A 34 -7.38 6.20 6.41
N LEU A 35 -6.16 5.88 6.83
CA LEU A 35 -5.70 6.04 8.20
C LEU A 35 -5.13 7.45 8.37
N ILE A 36 -5.63 8.22 9.33
CA ILE A 36 -5.13 9.56 9.66
C ILE A 36 -4.66 9.59 11.10
N GLY A 37 -3.62 10.34 11.36
CA GLY A 37 -3.09 10.56 12.72
C GLY A 37 -1.70 11.20 12.66
N PRO A 38 -1.22 11.70 13.80
CA PRO A 38 0.12 12.29 13.89
C PRO A 38 1.22 11.26 13.60
N ASN A 39 2.45 11.75 13.39
CA ASN A 39 3.60 10.87 13.27
C ASN A 39 3.77 10.06 14.57
N GLY A 40 4.12 8.78 14.43
CA GLY A 40 4.23 7.88 15.58
C GLY A 40 2.89 7.33 16.09
N SER A 41 1.74 7.65 15.47
CA SER A 41 0.43 7.11 15.89
C SER A 41 0.18 5.67 15.45
N GLY A 42 1.19 4.97 14.94
CA GLY A 42 1.11 3.55 14.60
C GLY A 42 0.48 3.23 13.23
N LYS A 43 0.19 4.23 12.37
CA LYS A 43 -0.37 3.99 11.03
C LYS A 43 0.45 2.98 10.22
N SER A 44 1.75 3.24 10.09
CA SER A 44 2.67 2.34 9.36
C SER A 44 2.77 0.96 10.02
N THR A 45 2.65 0.87 11.35
CA THR A 45 2.63 -0.41 12.07
C THR A 45 1.38 -1.20 11.71
N ILE A 46 0.22 -0.55 11.67
CA ILE A 46 -1.04 -1.18 11.20
C ILE A 46 -0.87 -1.66 9.76
N LEU A 47 -0.42 -0.77 8.84
CA LEU A 47 -0.26 -1.12 7.43
C LEU A 47 0.73 -2.26 7.22
N LYS A 48 1.87 -2.26 7.92
CA LYS A 48 2.84 -3.36 7.87
C LYS A 48 2.26 -4.68 8.41
N SER A 49 1.44 -4.63 9.44
CA SER A 49 0.83 -5.84 10.03
C SER A 49 -0.26 -6.42 9.14
N ILE A 50 -1.14 -5.59 8.57
CA ILE A 50 -2.20 -6.08 7.67
C ILE A 50 -1.65 -6.59 6.34
N THR A 51 -0.42 -6.23 5.97
CA THR A 51 0.27 -6.70 4.76
C THR A 51 1.26 -7.84 5.03
N ARG A 52 1.35 -8.34 6.27
CA ARG A 52 2.28 -9.41 6.71
C ARG A 52 3.76 -9.03 6.61
N HIS A 53 4.09 -7.74 6.48
CA HIS A 53 5.47 -7.25 6.64
C HIS A 53 5.90 -7.17 8.09
N LEU A 54 4.94 -7.08 9.00
CA LEU A 54 5.13 -7.18 10.44
C LEU A 54 4.16 -8.22 10.99
N GLU A 55 4.64 -9.14 11.80
CA GLU A 55 3.79 -10.15 12.43
C GLU A 55 2.84 -9.50 13.44
N SER A 56 1.56 -9.80 13.34
CA SER A 56 0.57 -9.35 14.32
C SER A 56 0.68 -10.15 15.61
N ILE A 57 0.51 -9.50 16.76
CA ILE A 57 0.56 -10.14 18.07
C ILE A 57 -0.66 -11.03 18.28
N SER A 58 -1.86 -10.56 17.89
CA SER A 58 -3.10 -11.34 17.94
C SER A 58 -4.12 -10.80 16.93
N GLY A 59 -5.27 -11.45 16.84
CA GLY A 59 -6.35 -11.07 15.93
C GLY A 59 -6.25 -11.74 14.56
N VAL A 60 -7.14 -11.37 13.65
CA VAL A 60 -7.23 -11.97 12.32
C VAL A 60 -7.29 -10.87 11.26
N VAL A 61 -6.61 -11.09 10.15
CA VAL A 61 -6.76 -10.30 8.92
C VAL A 61 -7.31 -11.23 7.83
N SER A 62 -8.39 -10.83 7.19
CA SER A 62 -9.03 -11.63 6.15
C SER A 62 -9.25 -10.85 4.86
N ILE A 63 -9.13 -11.54 3.72
CA ILE A 63 -9.48 -11.07 2.38
C ILE A 63 -10.54 -12.01 1.83
N ASP A 64 -11.68 -11.47 1.43
CA ASP A 64 -12.81 -12.24 0.89
C ASP A 64 -13.20 -13.44 1.80
N GLY A 65 -13.23 -13.17 3.12
CA GLY A 65 -13.55 -14.17 4.14
C GLY A 65 -12.43 -15.18 4.46
N ALA A 66 -11.32 -15.19 3.71
CA ALA A 66 -10.20 -16.09 3.96
C ALA A 66 -9.16 -15.45 4.90
N ASP A 67 -8.80 -16.16 5.99
CA ASP A 67 -7.73 -15.73 6.91
C ASP A 67 -6.39 -15.70 6.17
N MET A 68 -5.77 -14.53 6.08
CA MET A 68 -4.50 -14.34 5.37
C MET A 68 -3.36 -15.22 5.91
N ARG A 69 -3.37 -15.61 7.18
CA ARG A 69 -2.35 -16.49 7.77
C ARG A 69 -2.34 -17.89 7.13
N ARG A 70 -3.50 -18.32 6.58
CA ARG A 70 -3.66 -19.62 5.90
C ARG A 70 -3.36 -19.56 4.41
N MET A 71 -3.17 -18.37 3.85
CA MET A 71 -2.84 -18.16 2.45
C MET A 71 -1.33 -18.32 2.23
N SER A 72 -0.95 -18.89 1.09
CA SER A 72 0.46 -18.89 0.68
C SER A 72 0.95 -17.46 0.42
N GLY A 73 2.26 -17.22 0.51
CA GLY A 73 2.83 -15.91 0.17
C GLY A 73 2.50 -15.48 -1.27
N ARG A 74 2.44 -16.44 -2.20
CA ARG A 74 2.06 -16.20 -3.59
C ARG A 74 0.59 -15.79 -3.72
N ASP A 75 -0.31 -16.46 -3.01
CA ASP A 75 -1.74 -16.13 -3.05
C ASP A 75 -1.99 -14.72 -2.48
N VAL A 76 -1.28 -14.34 -1.42
CA VAL A 76 -1.35 -12.98 -0.91
C VAL A 76 -0.79 -11.99 -1.93
N ALA A 77 0.38 -12.28 -2.52
CA ALA A 77 1.02 -11.41 -3.50
C ALA A 77 0.24 -11.27 -4.82
N THR A 78 -0.65 -12.18 -5.18
CA THR A 78 -1.55 -12.01 -6.33
C THR A 78 -2.79 -11.17 -6.03
N ARG A 79 -3.12 -10.96 -4.75
CA ARG A 79 -4.30 -10.20 -4.33
C ARG A 79 -3.97 -8.83 -3.74
N LEU A 80 -2.81 -8.69 -3.11
CA LEU A 80 -2.45 -7.49 -2.37
C LEU A 80 -1.07 -6.99 -2.79
N SER A 81 -0.98 -5.73 -3.18
CA SER A 81 0.28 -5.03 -3.43
C SER A 81 0.51 -3.93 -2.40
N VAL A 82 1.79 -3.57 -2.21
CA VAL A 82 2.21 -2.65 -1.15
C VAL A 82 3.19 -1.63 -1.68
N VAL A 83 2.96 -0.36 -1.31
CA VAL A 83 3.90 0.73 -1.48
C VAL A 83 4.21 1.29 -0.10
N LEU A 84 5.38 0.95 0.44
CA LEU A 84 5.85 1.47 1.74
C LEU A 84 6.67 2.75 1.55
N THR A 85 6.76 3.52 2.62
CA THR A 85 7.56 4.76 2.66
C THR A 85 9.07 4.51 2.57
N GLU A 86 9.51 3.26 2.77
CA GLU A 86 10.93 2.90 2.74
C GLU A 86 11.51 3.12 1.34
N ARG A 87 12.59 3.90 1.27
CA ARG A 87 13.28 4.16 0.01
C ARG A 87 14.07 2.93 -0.41
N ILE A 88 13.74 2.38 -1.56
CA ILE A 88 14.59 1.42 -2.24
C ILE A 88 15.67 2.17 -3.03
N ASN A 89 16.88 1.63 -3.05
CA ASN A 89 18.00 2.19 -3.83
C ASN A 89 18.67 1.06 -4.64
N PRO A 90 17.98 0.52 -5.64
CA PRO A 90 18.50 -0.58 -6.45
C PRO A 90 19.66 -0.10 -7.33
N GLU A 91 20.67 -0.92 -7.46
CA GLU A 91 21.77 -0.66 -8.37
C GLU A 91 21.42 -1.15 -9.78
N LEU A 92 21.77 -0.35 -10.80
CA LEU A 92 21.69 -0.72 -12.22
C LEU A 92 20.28 -1.18 -12.69
N MET A 93 19.21 -0.63 -12.13
CA MET A 93 17.85 -0.92 -12.57
C MET A 93 17.19 0.30 -13.20
N SER A 94 16.58 0.09 -14.37
CA SER A 94 15.70 1.08 -14.99
C SER A 94 14.36 1.17 -14.25
N CYS A 95 13.59 2.23 -14.50
CA CYS A 95 12.22 2.32 -13.99
C CYS A 95 11.35 1.16 -14.50
N GLY A 96 11.52 0.75 -15.76
CA GLY A 96 10.86 -0.42 -16.32
C GLY A 96 11.19 -1.71 -15.58
N ASP A 97 12.47 -1.90 -15.18
CA ASP A 97 12.89 -3.07 -14.39
C ASP A 97 12.23 -3.07 -13.01
N ILE A 98 12.15 -1.91 -12.36
CA ILE A 98 11.46 -1.76 -11.07
C ILE A 98 9.99 -2.15 -11.19
N VAL A 99 9.28 -1.63 -12.21
CA VAL A 99 7.87 -1.97 -12.43
C VAL A 99 7.71 -3.45 -12.74
N ALA A 100 8.61 -4.04 -13.52
CA ALA A 100 8.61 -5.45 -13.88
C ALA A 100 8.70 -6.39 -12.67
N THR A 101 9.31 -5.95 -11.55
CA THR A 101 9.30 -6.74 -10.30
C THR A 101 7.89 -7.02 -9.79
N GLY A 102 6.89 -6.19 -10.14
CA GLY A 102 5.48 -6.43 -9.84
C GLY A 102 4.94 -7.73 -10.47
N ARG A 103 5.60 -8.26 -11.50
CA ARG A 103 5.21 -9.53 -12.15
C ARG A 103 5.75 -10.80 -11.47
N TYR A 104 6.63 -10.67 -10.45
CA TYR A 104 7.21 -11.85 -9.79
C TYR A 104 6.19 -12.89 -9.29
N PRO A 105 5.02 -12.55 -8.77
CA PRO A 105 4.03 -13.55 -8.37
C PRO A 105 3.55 -14.44 -9.53
N TYR A 106 3.69 -13.97 -10.77
CA TYR A 106 3.22 -14.66 -11.99
C TYR A 106 4.34 -15.35 -12.77
N THR A 107 5.60 -15.06 -12.45
CA THR A 107 6.75 -15.67 -13.15
C THR A 107 7.02 -17.10 -12.68
N SER A 108 7.73 -17.86 -13.52
CA SER A 108 8.29 -19.15 -13.15
C SER A 108 9.49 -19.01 -12.20
N HIS A 109 10.06 -20.13 -11.75
CA HIS A 109 11.27 -20.13 -10.91
C HIS A 109 12.47 -19.38 -11.51
N PHE A 110 12.50 -19.20 -12.82
CA PHE A 110 13.57 -18.45 -13.51
C PHE A 110 13.30 -16.94 -13.57
N GLY A 111 12.16 -16.46 -13.10
CA GLY A 111 11.82 -15.03 -13.11
C GLY A 111 11.66 -14.42 -14.51
N LEU A 112 11.51 -15.26 -15.56
CA LEU A 112 11.44 -14.78 -16.95
C LEU A 112 10.07 -14.14 -17.23
N LEU A 113 10.10 -12.93 -17.76
CA LEU A 113 8.92 -12.20 -18.19
C LEU A 113 8.48 -12.65 -19.57
N THR A 114 7.20 -12.92 -19.74
CA THR A 114 6.58 -13.17 -21.03
C THR A 114 6.38 -11.87 -21.82
N ALA A 115 5.99 -11.95 -23.10
CA ALA A 115 5.62 -10.79 -23.88
C ALA A 115 4.42 -10.03 -23.25
N LYS A 116 3.45 -10.77 -22.72
CA LYS A 116 2.30 -10.21 -22.00
C LYS A 116 2.72 -9.46 -20.72
N ASP A 117 3.67 -9.99 -19.95
CA ASP A 117 4.16 -9.29 -18.75
C ASP A 117 4.81 -7.95 -19.11
N ARG A 118 5.57 -7.89 -20.22
CA ARG A 118 6.18 -6.64 -20.70
C ARG A 118 5.16 -5.62 -21.17
N GLU A 119 4.06 -6.06 -21.75
CA GLU A 119 2.93 -5.20 -22.10
C GLU A 119 2.28 -4.62 -20.83
N ILE A 120 1.99 -5.45 -19.82
CA ILE A 120 1.45 -5.02 -18.53
C ILE A 120 2.37 -4.01 -17.84
N VAL A 121 3.70 -4.17 -17.92
CA VAL A 121 4.68 -3.21 -17.39
C VAL A 121 4.51 -1.84 -18.06
N ARG A 122 4.41 -1.79 -19.38
CA ARG A 122 4.23 -0.52 -20.13
C ARG A 122 2.89 0.13 -19.83
N ASP A 123 1.82 -0.64 -19.84
CA ASP A 123 0.47 -0.18 -19.48
C ASP A 123 0.40 0.38 -18.06
N SER A 124 1.16 -0.23 -17.13
CA SER A 124 1.21 0.24 -15.75
C SER A 124 1.92 1.59 -15.61
N LEU A 125 2.98 1.81 -16.39
CA LEU A 125 3.65 3.13 -16.47
C LEU A 125 2.76 4.18 -17.14
N GLU A 126 2.00 3.81 -18.19
CA GLU A 126 1.07 4.71 -18.85
C GLU A 126 -0.02 5.19 -17.88
N LYS A 127 -0.60 4.30 -17.08
CA LYS A 127 -1.64 4.61 -16.07
C LYS A 127 -1.20 5.64 -15.03
N VAL A 128 0.07 5.76 -14.77
CA VAL A 128 0.63 6.74 -13.82
C VAL A 128 1.34 7.90 -14.54
N HIS A 129 1.13 8.05 -15.84
CA HIS A 129 1.78 9.08 -16.67
C HIS A 129 3.31 9.11 -16.50
N ALA A 130 3.94 7.95 -16.61
CA ALA A 130 5.39 7.78 -16.42
C ALA A 130 6.06 6.95 -17.53
N THR A 131 5.45 6.84 -18.71
CA THR A 131 5.96 6.04 -19.84
C THR A 131 7.34 6.50 -20.29
N GLU A 132 7.60 7.81 -20.23
CA GLU A 132 8.88 8.43 -20.61
C GLU A 132 10.04 8.04 -19.67
N LEU A 133 9.72 7.45 -18.53
CA LEU A 133 10.73 7.03 -17.54
C LEU A 133 11.20 5.59 -17.74
N TYR A 134 10.59 4.82 -18.67
CA TYR A 134 10.80 3.37 -18.78
C TYR A 134 12.27 2.97 -18.78
N ASP A 135 13.10 3.61 -19.61
CA ASP A 135 14.55 3.30 -19.76
C ASP A 135 15.45 4.11 -18.83
N ARG A 136 14.92 5.02 -17.99
CA ARG A 136 15.71 5.85 -17.09
C ARG A 136 16.17 5.08 -15.85
N ASP A 137 17.39 5.34 -15.40
CA ASP A 137 17.90 4.82 -14.10
C ASP A 137 16.98 5.31 -12.97
N PHE A 138 16.49 4.38 -12.16
CA PHE A 138 15.57 4.68 -11.05
C PHE A 138 16.19 5.62 -10.00
N ARG A 139 17.52 5.70 -9.89
CA ARG A 139 18.22 6.59 -8.96
C ARG A 139 18.28 8.03 -9.44
N GLU A 140 18.15 8.26 -10.76
CA GLU A 140 18.31 9.58 -11.38
C GLU A 140 16.99 10.34 -11.55
N ILE A 141 15.86 9.78 -11.11
CA ILE A 141 14.55 10.41 -11.21
C ILE A 141 14.19 11.16 -9.91
N SER A 142 13.30 12.16 -10.03
CA SER A 142 12.81 12.94 -8.89
C SER A 142 11.95 12.09 -7.93
N ASP A 143 11.77 12.55 -6.69
CA ASP A 143 10.93 11.84 -5.71
C ASP A 143 9.49 11.66 -6.21
N GLY A 144 8.90 12.66 -6.88
CA GLY A 144 7.57 12.53 -7.50
C GLY A 144 7.52 11.50 -8.62
N GLN A 145 8.54 11.46 -9.47
CA GLN A 145 8.66 10.42 -10.50
C GLN A 145 8.84 9.04 -9.87
N ARG A 146 9.67 8.95 -8.82
CA ARG A 146 9.87 7.70 -8.07
C ARG A 146 8.57 7.17 -7.49
N GLN A 147 7.76 8.04 -6.90
CA GLN A 147 6.46 7.66 -6.35
C GLN A 147 5.51 7.11 -7.43
N ARG A 148 5.47 7.74 -8.62
CA ARG A 148 4.69 7.22 -9.77
C ARG A 148 5.19 5.85 -10.23
N VAL A 149 6.50 5.66 -10.33
CA VAL A 149 7.10 4.35 -10.70
C VAL A 149 6.77 3.26 -9.66
N MET A 150 6.83 3.59 -8.36
CA MET A 150 6.45 2.65 -7.30
C MET A 150 4.95 2.31 -7.33
N LEU A 151 4.09 3.28 -7.66
CA LEU A 151 2.68 3.01 -7.88
C LEU A 151 2.46 2.13 -9.13
N ALA A 152 3.17 2.41 -10.24
CA ALA A 152 3.14 1.56 -11.44
C ALA A 152 3.55 0.11 -11.12
N ARG A 153 4.58 -0.09 -10.30
CA ARG A 153 4.97 -1.41 -9.82
C ARG A 153 3.84 -2.12 -9.07
N ALA A 154 3.14 -1.40 -8.18
CA ALA A 154 2.01 -1.94 -7.45
C ALA A 154 0.84 -2.31 -8.39
N ILE A 155 0.55 -1.47 -9.38
CA ILE A 155 -0.48 -1.70 -10.40
C ILE A 155 -0.11 -2.90 -11.30
N CYS A 156 1.16 -3.01 -11.67
CA CYS A 156 1.69 -4.08 -12.51
C CYS A 156 1.50 -5.48 -11.90
N GLN A 157 1.35 -5.55 -10.60
CA GLN A 157 1.01 -6.79 -9.89
C GLN A 157 -0.46 -7.21 -10.11
N GLU A 158 -1.30 -6.38 -10.74
CA GLU A 158 -2.74 -6.61 -10.96
C GLU A 158 -3.48 -7.01 -9.66
N PRO A 159 -3.32 -6.25 -8.57
CA PRO A 159 -3.86 -6.62 -7.27
C PRO A 159 -5.35 -6.30 -7.17
N GLU A 160 -6.02 -6.94 -6.21
CA GLU A 160 -7.38 -6.60 -5.78
C GLU A 160 -7.37 -5.54 -4.66
N ILE A 161 -6.25 -5.44 -3.93
CA ILE A 161 -6.04 -4.48 -2.84
C ILE A 161 -4.67 -3.81 -3.01
N ILE A 162 -4.63 -2.48 -2.92
CA ILE A 162 -3.38 -1.72 -2.84
C ILE A 162 -3.27 -1.07 -1.47
N VAL A 163 -2.16 -1.32 -0.78
CA VAL A 163 -1.84 -0.69 0.50
C VAL A 163 -0.69 0.30 0.31
N LEU A 164 -0.91 1.58 0.72
CA LEU A 164 0.09 2.64 0.55
C LEU A 164 0.36 3.32 1.89
N ASP A 165 1.63 3.40 2.26
CA ASP A 165 2.05 4.14 3.45
C ASP A 165 2.59 5.51 3.03
N GLU A 166 1.85 6.56 3.40
CA GLU A 166 2.14 7.97 3.11
C GLU A 166 2.47 8.26 1.62
N PRO A 167 1.61 7.86 0.67
CA PRO A 167 1.91 7.95 -0.76
C PRO A 167 2.09 9.39 -1.27
N THR A 168 1.63 10.39 -0.51
CA THR A 168 1.74 11.81 -0.87
C THR A 168 2.95 12.51 -0.25
N SER A 169 3.75 11.81 0.57
CA SER A 169 4.94 12.39 1.20
C SER A 169 5.96 12.84 0.14
N PHE A 170 6.59 13.99 0.38
CA PHE A 170 7.59 14.61 -0.51
C PHE A 170 7.07 15.08 -1.88
N LEU A 171 5.75 15.04 -2.12
CA LEU A 171 5.12 15.56 -3.33
C LEU A 171 4.64 17.00 -3.13
N ASP A 172 4.74 17.82 -4.17
CA ASP A 172 4.01 19.07 -4.23
C ASP A 172 2.50 18.84 -4.40
N ILE A 173 1.71 19.88 -4.19
CA ILE A 173 0.24 19.77 -4.18
C ILE A 173 -0.32 19.23 -5.49
N ARG A 174 0.29 19.59 -6.64
CA ARG A 174 -0.17 19.13 -7.96
C ARG A 174 0.01 17.61 -8.09
N HIS A 175 1.19 17.11 -7.78
CA HIS A 175 1.50 15.69 -7.86
C HIS A 175 0.72 14.87 -6.81
N LYS A 176 0.42 15.44 -5.63
CA LYS A 176 -0.47 14.81 -4.65
C LYS A 176 -1.86 14.58 -5.22
N ILE A 177 -2.46 15.61 -5.80
CA ILE A 177 -3.80 15.53 -6.39
C ILE A 177 -3.82 14.53 -7.56
N GLU A 178 -2.82 14.57 -8.44
CA GLU A 178 -2.70 13.64 -9.57
C GLU A 178 -2.64 12.18 -9.09
N LEU A 179 -1.80 11.87 -8.12
CA LEU A 179 -1.67 10.52 -7.56
C LEU A 179 -2.99 10.05 -6.91
N LEU A 180 -3.63 10.92 -6.13
CA LEU A 180 -4.90 10.59 -5.49
C LEU A 180 -6.04 10.39 -6.51
N ASN A 181 -6.05 11.13 -7.62
CA ASN A 181 -7.01 10.94 -8.71
C ASN A 181 -6.82 9.57 -9.37
N ILE A 182 -5.57 9.16 -9.64
CA ILE A 182 -5.25 7.83 -10.18
C ILE A 182 -5.78 6.74 -9.24
N LEU A 183 -5.56 6.85 -7.92
CA LEU A 183 -6.08 5.89 -6.95
C LEU A 183 -7.60 5.85 -6.91
N SER A 184 -8.27 7.02 -6.99
CA SER A 184 -9.73 7.12 -7.04
C SER A 184 -10.31 6.46 -8.30
N GLU A 185 -9.69 6.68 -9.46
CA GLU A 185 -10.08 6.05 -10.72
C GLU A 185 -9.94 4.53 -10.64
N MET A 186 -8.82 4.04 -10.12
CA MET A 186 -8.60 2.60 -9.93
C MET A 186 -9.64 1.96 -9.03
N ALA A 187 -10.01 2.63 -7.94
CA ALA A 187 -11.04 2.14 -7.03
C ALA A 187 -12.40 2.08 -7.73
N LYS A 188 -12.84 3.17 -8.34
CA LYS A 188 -14.18 3.30 -8.93
C LYS A 188 -14.37 2.51 -10.21
N GLU A 189 -13.37 2.52 -11.11
CA GLU A 189 -13.53 1.91 -12.44
C GLU A 189 -13.09 0.45 -12.50
N ARG A 190 -12.11 0.07 -11.66
CA ARG A 190 -11.55 -1.29 -11.65
C ARG A 190 -11.92 -2.10 -10.43
N GLY A 191 -12.61 -1.51 -9.46
CA GLY A 191 -12.98 -2.17 -8.22
C GLY A 191 -11.80 -2.56 -7.34
N ILE A 192 -10.67 -1.83 -7.45
CA ILE A 192 -9.48 -2.07 -6.62
C ILE A 192 -9.71 -1.40 -5.26
N THR A 193 -9.60 -2.17 -4.20
CA THR A 193 -9.69 -1.66 -2.83
C THR A 193 -8.39 -0.94 -2.47
N VAL A 194 -8.48 0.28 -1.91
CA VAL A 194 -7.30 1.06 -1.52
C VAL A 194 -7.30 1.26 0.00
N ILE A 195 -6.18 0.93 0.64
CA ILE A 195 -5.96 1.20 2.06
C ILE A 195 -4.69 2.06 2.15
N MET A 196 -4.79 3.27 2.69
CA MET A 196 -3.62 4.14 2.75
C MET A 196 -3.53 4.93 4.06
N SER A 197 -2.34 5.44 4.36
CA SER A 197 -2.15 6.48 5.38
C SER A 197 -1.94 7.83 4.73
N LEU A 198 -2.51 8.88 5.29
CA LEU A 198 -2.30 10.27 4.89
C LEU A 198 -2.09 11.15 6.13
N HIS A 199 -1.42 12.28 5.91
CA HIS A 199 -1.27 13.34 6.93
C HIS A 199 -2.28 14.47 6.75
N GLU A 200 -2.69 14.72 5.52
CA GLU A 200 -3.57 15.83 5.17
C GLU A 200 -5.05 15.41 5.28
N ILE A 201 -5.73 15.93 6.29
CA ILE A 201 -7.14 15.62 6.57
C ILE A 201 -8.04 16.02 5.39
N ASP A 202 -7.78 17.19 4.78
CA ASP A 202 -8.57 17.69 3.65
C ASP A 202 -8.50 16.77 2.43
N LEU A 203 -7.32 16.21 2.14
CA LEU A 203 -7.13 15.27 1.04
C LEU A 203 -7.81 13.94 1.34
N ALA A 204 -7.67 13.45 2.56
CA ALA A 204 -8.34 12.21 2.97
C ALA A 204 -9.86 12.33 2.89
N TYR A 205 -10.43 13.43 3.36
CA TYR A 205 -11.87 13.66 3.30
C TYR A 205 -12.42 13.69 1.86
N LYS A 206 -11.64 14.18 0.91
CA LYS A 206 -12.05 14.27 -0.49
C LYS A 206 -12.03 12.93 -1.23
N ILE A 207 -11.14 12.02 -0.85
CA ILE A 207 -10.91 10.80 -1.63
C ILE A 207 -11.48 9.54 -0.97
N SER A 208 -11.61 9.53 0.36
CA SER A 208 -11.89 8.30 1.10
C SER A 208 -13.38 8.04 1.28
N ASP A 209 -13.78 6.79 1.13
CA ASP A 209 -15.10 6.32 1.54
C ASP A 209 -15.16 6.09 3.05
N LYS A 210 -14.02 5.71 3.66
CA LYS A 210 -13.86 5.49 5.10
C LYS A 210 -12.58 6.12 5.63
N ILE A 211 -12.67 6.74 6.80
CA ILE A 211 -11.52 7.35 7.50
C ILE A 211 -11.44 6.78 8.90
N ILE A 212 -10.26 6.35 9.30
CA ILE A 212 -9.94 5.91 10.65
C ILE A 212 -8.92 6.87 11.26
N LEU A 213 -9.28 7.43 12.42
CA LEU A 213 -8.36 8.24 13.20
C LEU A 213 -7.52 7.33 14.10
N SER A 214 -6.20 7.30 13.86
CA SER A 214 -5.26 6.58 14.69
C SER A 214 -4.74 7.50 15.79
N LEU A 215 -5.27 7.35 17.00
CA LEU A 215 -4.83 8.08 18.18
C LEU A 215 -4.20 7.06 19.15
N ILE A 216 -2.87 7.05 19.25
CA ILE A 216 -2.22 6.40 20.38
C ILE A 216 -2.41 7.31 21.57
N HIS A 217 -3.08 6.83 22.62
CA HIS A 217 -3.00 7.43 23.94
C HIS A 217 -1.55 7.27 24.43
N ILE A 218 -0.74 8.32 24.26
CA ILE A 218 0.51 8.44 24.99
C ILE A 218 0.09 8.73 26.44
N SER A 219 0.04 7.70 27.27
CA SER A 219 0.00 7.88 28.70
C SER A 219 1.34 8.53 29.08
N GLU A 220 1.32 9.83 29.39
CA GLU A 220 2.48 10.47 30.02
C GLU A 220 2.90 9.65 31.24
N PRO A 221 4.21 9.37 31.40
CA PRO A 221 4.68 8.75 32.61
C PRO A 221 4.39 9.73 33.75
N THR A 222 3.44 9.36 34.62
CA THR A 222 3.19 10.09 35.86
C THR A 222 4.50 10.14 36.64
N ARG A 223 5.14 11.32 36.68
CA ARG A 223 6.20 11.62 37.62
C ARG A 223 5.62 11.44 39.02
N ARG A 224 6.01 10.35 39.68
CA ARG A 224 5.85 10.24 41.11
C ARG A 224 6.80 11.27 41.75
N SER A 225 6.22 12.26 42.38
CA SER A 225 6.86 13.15 43.34
C SER A 225 7.32 12.36 44.60
#